data_e886faf7b2aca5177db79123cecbc160
#
_entry.id   e886faf7b2aca5177db79123cecbc160
#
_cell.length_a   1.000
_cell.length_b   1.000
_cell.length_c   1.000
_cell.angle_alpha   90.00
_cell.angle_beta   90.00
_cell.angle_gamma   90.00
#
_symmetry.space_group_name_H-M   'P 1'
#
loop_
_entity.id
_entity.type
_entity.pdbx_description
1 polymer ?
#
loop_
_entity_poly.entity_id
_entity_poly.type
_entity_poly.pdbx_seq_one_letter_code
_entity_poly.pdbx_strand_id
1 'polypeptide(L)'
;MKMEIVRLDAGNDALVMRVAEDVFDEPVRPDRLAVYLREPGHFMVVALADGVTVGQCAAIIHRHPDKATELYIDEVGVSPAFQRQGIARKMLDAMFAIGRENGCEEAWVGTEPDNRAARALYESREEAHESAESFLMYVYQL
;
A
#
# COMPACT_ATOMS: atom_id res chain seq x y z
N MET A 1 15.44 -5.59 -17.21
CA MET A 1 14.08 -5.08 -16.95
C MET A 1 14.17 -3.85 -16.07
N LYS A 2 13.55 -2.76 -16.48
CA LYS A 2 13.56 -1.52 -15.71
C LYS A 2 12.43 -1.54 -14.66
N MET A 3 12.79 -1.42 -13.39
CA MET A 3 11.87 -1.38 -12.27
C MET A 3 11.89 0.00 -11.63
N GLU A 4 10.72 0.59 -11.43
CA GLU A 4 10.58 1.90 -10.80
C GLU A 4 9.52 1.87 -9.72
N ILE A 5 9.76 2.60 -8.63
CA ILE A 5 8.75 2.84 -7.60
C ILE A 5 8.29 4.29 -7.76
N VAL A 6 7.00 4.49 -7.94
CA VAL A 6 6.43 5.80 -8.30
C VAL A 6 5.26 6.12 -7.38
N ARG A 7 5.26 7.34 -6.84
CA ARG A 7 4.11 7.87 -6.12
C ARG A 7 3.09 8.37 -7.12
N LEU A 8 1.84 7.91 -7.02
CA LEU A 8 0.76 8.37 -7.89
C LEU A 8 0.22 9.71 -7.43
N ASP A 9 -0.18 10.50 -8.42
CA ASP A 9 -0.93 11.75 -8.24
C ASP A 9 -1.86 11.94 -9.45
N ALA A 10 -2.56 13.06 -9.50
CA ALA A 10 -3.47 13.34 -10.62
C ALA A 10 -2.74 13.51 -11.97
N GLY A 11 -1.42 13.77 -11.94
CA GLY A 11 -0.63 13.98 -13.16
C GLY A 11 -0.12 12.69 -13.79
N ASN A 12 -0.10 11.57 -13.05
CA ASN A 12 0.40 10.29 -13.57
C ASN A 12 -0.55 9.11 -13.32
N ASP A 13 -1.80 9.39 -13.02
CA ASP A 13 -2.81 8.37 -12.67
C ASP A 13 -3.04 7.34 -13.78
N ALA A 14 -2.76 7.69 -15.03
CA ALA A 14 -2.89 6.77 -16.16
C ALA A 14 -1.96 5.54 -16.06
N LEU A 15 -0.92 5.60 -15.23
CA LEU A 15 0.00 4.48 -15.04
C LEU A 15 -0.70 3.19 -14.59
N VAL A 16 -1.78 3.29 -13.80
CA VAL A 16 -2.51 2.11 -13.32
C VAL A 16 -3.53 1.58 -14.32
N MET A 17 -3.66 2.19 -15.49
CA MET A 17 -4.51 1.65 -16.56
C MET A 17 -3.83 0.50 -17.30
N ARG A 18 -2.53 0.35 -17.20
CA ARG A 18 -1.76 -0.81 -17.67
C ARG A 18 -1.25 -1.57 -16.45
N VAL A 19 -2.03 -2.51 -15.98
CA VAL A 19 -1.78 -3.22 -14.75
C VAL A 19 -1.72 -4.73 -14.99
N ALA A 20 -0.75 -5.38 -14.34
CA ALA A 20 -0.61 -6.83 -14.38
C ALA A 20 -1.69 -7.49 -13.51
N GLU A 21 -1.81 -8.81 -13.64
CA GLU A 21 -2.87 -9.54 -12.96
C GLU A 21 -2.68 -9.53 -11.44
N ASP A 22 -3.78 -9.50 -10.71
CA ASP A 22 -3.85 -9.61 -9.24
C ASP A 22 -3.11 -8.52 -8.46
N VAL A 23 -2.85 -7.37 -9.10
CA VAL A 23 -2.32 -6.19 -8.39
C VAL A 23 -3.41 -5.52 -7.57
N PHE A 24 -4.61 -5.42 -8.11
CA PHE A 24 -5.80 -4.93 -7.43
C PHE A 24 -6.84 -6.03 -7.33
N ASP A 25 -7.67 -6.00 -6.30
CA ASP A 25 -8.75 -6.99 -6.11
C ASP A 25 -9.80 -6.91 -7.21
N GLU A 26 -10.05 -5.69 -7.71
CA GLU A 26 -11.03 -5.41 -8.76
C GLU A 26 -10.42 -4.48 -9.80
N PRO A 27 -10.99 -4.41 -11.02
CA PRO A 27 -10.51 -3.46 -12.03
C PRO A 27 -10.55 -2.03 -11.52
N VAL A 28 -9.48 -1.28 -11.76
CA VAL A 28 -9.40 0.12 -11.36
C VAL A 28 -10.42 0.94 -12.15
N ARG A 29 -11.22 1.72 -11.44
CA ARG A 29 -12.19 2.64 -12.05
C ARG A 29 -11.60 4.04 -12.06
N PRO A 30 -11.47 4.68 -13.25
CA PRO A 30 -10.89 6.03 -13.33
C PRO A 30 -11.59 7.08 -12.46
N ASP A 31 -12.91 6.99 -12.31
CA ASP A 31 -13.69 7.91 -11.49
C ASP A 31 -13.34 7.78 -9.99
N ARG A 32 -13.21 6.55 -9.51
CA ARG A 32 -12.84 6.29 -8.11
C ARG A 32 -11.38 6.63 -7.85
N LEU A 33 -10.50 6.33 -8.79
CA LEU A 33 -9.08 6.68 -8.68
C LEU A 33 -8.89 8.20 -8.57
N ALA A 34 -9.60 8.97 -9.38
CA ALA A 34 -9.53 10.43 -9.34
C ALA A 34 -9.95 10.98 -7.97
N VAL A 35 -11.01 10.43 -7.38
CA VAL A 35 -11.46 10.82 -6.04
C VAL A 35 -10.41 10.44 -5.00
N TYR A 36 -9.88 9.21 -5.09
CA TYR A 36 -8.86 8.73 -4.15
C TYR A 36 -7.63 9.65 -4.13
N LEU A 37 -7.09 9.96 -5.30
CA LEU A 37 -5.85 10.76 -5.42
C LEU A 37 -6.07 12.23 -5.04
N ARG A 38 -7.28 12.74 -5.15
CA ARG A 38 -7.62 14.11 -4.79
C ARG A 38 -7.88 14.29 -3.30
N GLU A 39 -8.26 13.22 -2.61
CA GLU A 39 -8.61 13.28 -1.19
C GLU A 39 -7.34 13.46 -0.34
N PRO A 40 -7.29 14.51 0.50
CA PRO A 40 -6.14 14.70 1.39
C PRO A 40 -5.95 13.50 2.31
N GLY A 41 -4.70 13.06 2.46
CA GLY A 41 -4.38 11.93 3.33
C GLY A 41 -4.52 10.56 2.68
N HIS A 42 -4.88 10.48 1.41
CA HIS A 42 -4.91 9.23 0.65
C HIS A 42 -3.67 9.17 -0.24
N PHE A 43 -2.94 8.07 -0.17
CA PHE A 43 -1.70 7.91 -0.93
C PHE A 43 -1.65 6.55 -1.61
N MET A 44 -1.02 6.51 -2.78
CA MET A 44 -0.74 5.27 -3.48
C MET A 44 0.66 5.33 -4.09
N VAL A 45 1.39 4.23 -3.90
CA VAL A 45 2.69 4.00 -4.52
C VAL A 45 2.54 2.79 -5.42
N VAL A 46 3.12 2.84 -6.59
CA VAL A 46 3.10 1.70 -7.55
C VAL A 46 4.51 1.29 -7.93
N ALA A 47 4.64 0.03 -8.30
CA ALA A 47 5.85 -0.51 -8.90
C ALA A 47 5.60 -0.71 -10.39
N LEU A 48 6.49 -0.17 -11.21
CA LEU A 48 6.43 -0.30 -12.66
C LEU A 48 7.54 -1.22 -13.15
N ALA A 49 7.20 -2.16 -14.00
CA ALA A 49 8.16 -2.98 -14.74
C ALA A 49 7.95 -2.70 -16.22
N ASP A 50 8.93 -2.03 -16.83
CA ASP A 50 8.88 -1.63 -18.24
C ASP A 50 7.55 -0.95 -18.61
N GLY A 51 7.09 -0.05 -17.76
CA GLY A 51 5.89 0.76 -17.97
C GLY A 51 4.57 0.10 -17.61
N VAL A 52 4.60 -1.13 -17.07
CA VAL A 52 3.39 -1.84 -16.61
C VAL A 52 3.38 -1.82 -15.08
N THR A 53 2.25 -1.49 -14.49
CA THR A 53 2.08 -1.53 -13.04
C THR A 53 1.99 -2.99 -12.59
N VAL A 54 3.00 -3.43 -11.82
CA VAL A 54 3.12 -4.81 -11.33
C VAL A 54 2.93 -4.92 -9.82
N GLY A 55 2.80 -3.79 -9.14
CA GLY A 55 2.53 -3.75 -7.70
C GLY A 55 1.91 -2.43 -7.30
N GLN A 56 1.21 -2.42 -6.18
CA GLN A 56 0.64 -1.22 -5.60
C GLN A 56 0.66 -1.31 -4.07
N CYS A 57 0.73 -0.15 -3.45
CA CYS A 57 0.60 0.00 -2.01
C CYS A 57 -0.26 1.23 -1.77
N ALA A 58 -1.39 1.06 -1.10
CA ALA A 58 -2.32 2.14 -0.79
C ALA A 58 -2.35 2.37 0.72
N ALA A 59 -2.43 3.63 1.13
CA ALA A 59 -2.47 3.98 2.53
C ALA A 59 -3.27 5.25 2.76
N ILE A 60 -3.81 5.36 3.98
CA ILE A 60 -4.50 6.57 4.42
C ILE A 60 -3.87 7.07 5.71
N ILE A 61 -3.94 8.37 5.93
CA ILE A 61 -3.53 8.97 7.20
C ILE A 61 -4.74 8.94 8.12
N HIS A 62 -4.57 8.28 9.25
CA HIS A 62 -5.61 8.19 10.28
C HIS A 62 -5.26 9.15 11.42
N ARG A 63 -6.06 10.20 11.53
CA ARG A 63 -5.90 11.20 12.59
C ARG A 63 -6.83 10.88 13.74
N HIS A 64 -6.33 11.00 14.95
CA HIS A 64 -7.08 10.76 16.17
C HIS A 64 -7.20 12.06 16.97
N PRO A 65 -8.26 12.24 17.74
CA PRO A 65 -8.35 13.40 18.62
C PRO A 65 -7.44 13.28 19.87
N ASP A 66 -7.03 12.06 20.22
CA ASP A 66 -6.35 11.74 21.46
C ASP A 66 -4.98 11.06 21.27
N LYS A 67 -4.76 10.39 20.15
CA LYS A 67 -3.54 9.62 19.87
C LYS A 67 -2.74 10.24 18.74
N ALA A 68 -1.49 9.82 18.62
CA ALA A 68 -0.62 10.21 17.53
C ALA A 68 -1.23 9.84 16.17
N THR A 69 -0.86 10.60 15.15
CA THR A 69 -1.29 10.34 13.78
C THR A 69 -0.64 9.06 13.26
N GLU A 70 -1.44 8.22 12.62
CA GLU A 70 -1.01 6.93 12.13
C GLU A 70 -1.15 6.83 10.61
N LEU A 71 -0.28 6.03 10.01
CA LEU A 71 -0.38 5.63 8.61
C LEU A 71 -1.01 4.24 8.57
N TYR A 72 -2.22 4.14 8.01
CA TYR A 72 -2.85 2.85 7.81
C TYR A 72 -2.61 2.39 6.37
N ILE A 73 -1.83 1.33 6.21
CA ILE A 73 -1.60 0.70 4.92
C ILE A 73 -2.69 -0.36 4.72
N ASP A 74 -3.67 -0.05 3.88
CA ASP A 74 -4.84 -0.91 3.72
C ASP A 74 -4.72 -1.91 2.57
N GLU A 75 -3.81 -1.69 1.62
CA GLU A 75 -3.57 -2.63 0.53
C GLU A 75 -2.09 -2.70 0.15
N VAL A 76 -1.60 -3.91 -0.06
CA VAL A 76 -0.31 -4.18 -0.68
C VAL A 76 -0.50 -5.36 -1.62
N GLY A 77 -0.27 -5.15 -2.90
CA GLY A 77 -0.43 -6.20 -3.91
C GLY A 77 0.73 -6.22 -4.89
N VAL A 78 1.21 -7.41 -5.22
CA VAL A 78 2.23 -7.61 -6.25
C VAL A 78 1.78 -8.76 -7.14
N SER A 79 1.85 -8.55 -8.45
CA SER A 79 1.46 -9.56 -9.42
C SER A 79 2.28 -10.85 -9.20
N PRO A 80 1.66 -12.04 -9.32
CA PRO A 80 2.34 -13.32 -9.01
C PRO A 80 3.69 -13.50 -9.72
N ALA A 81 3.78 -13.08 -10.99
CA ALA A 81 5.02 -13.22 -11.76
C ALA A 81 6.16 -12.33 -11.23
N PHE A 82 5.87 -11.37 -10.36
CA PHE A 82 6.84 -10.41 -9.86
C PHE A 82 7.07 -10.51 -8.34
N GLN A 83 6.49 -11.52 -7.71
CA GLN A 83 6.68 -11.74 -6.28
C GLN A 83 8.09 -12.25 -5.96
N ARG A 84 8.49 -12.09 -4.69
CA ARG A 84 9.80 -12.53 -4.17
C ARG A 84 10.99 -11.82 -4.81
N GLN A 85 10.79 -10.58 -5.28
CA GLN A 85 11.84 -9.76 -5.87
C GLN A 85 12.10 -8.48 -5.07
N GLY A 86 11.54 -8.38 -3.87
CA GLY A 86 11.70 -7.22 -3.01
C GLY A 86 10.85 -6.01 -3.40
N ILE A 87 9.86 -6.19 -4.28
CA ILE A 87 9.02 -5.09 -4.77
C ILE A 87 8.14 -4.52 -3.64
N ALA A 88 7.47 -5.40 -2.89
CA ALA A 88 6.62 -4.96 -1.78
C ALA A 88 7.44 -4.20 -0.73
N ARG A 89 8.65 -4.67 -0.43
CA ARG A 89 9.56 -4.00 0.50
C ARG A 89 9.89 -2.58 0.04
N LYS A 90 10.20 -2.41 -1.24
CA LYS A 90 10.51 -1.09 -1.80
C LYS A 90 9.30 -0.16 -1.78
N MET A 91 8.11 -0.68 -2.05
CA MET A 91 6.89 0.11 -1.95
C MET A 91 6.60 0.53 -0.51
N LEU A 92 6.84 -0.34 0.46
CA LEU A 92 6.70 -0.01 1.89
C LEU A 92 7.72 1.05 2.31
N ASP A 93 8.97 0.97 1.83
CA ASP A 93 9.97 2.00 2.09
C ASP A 93 9.47 3.38 1.65
N ALA A 94 8.94 3.44 0.43
CA ALA A 94 8.40 4.69 -0.12
C ALA A 94 7.18 5.18 0.66
N MET A 95 6.28 4.27 1.05
CA MET A 95 5.07 4.64 1.79
C MET A 95 5.38 5.09 3.21
N PHE A 96 6.32 4.46 3.89
CA PHE A 96 6.76 4.89 5.22
C PHE A 96 7.38 6.30 5.16
N ALA A 97 8.14 6.60 4.11
CA ALA A 97 8.67 7.95 3.91
C ALA A 97 7.55 8.98 3.77
N ILE A 98 6.51 8.66 3.02
CA ILE A 98 5.31 9.52 2.88
C ILE A 98 4.65 9.72 4.25
N GLY A 99 4.51 8.66 5.03
CA GLY A 99 3.95 8.74 6.38
C GLY A 99 4.74 9.70 7.27
N ARG A 100 6.06 9.58 7.28
CA ARG A 100 6.94 10.46 8.07
C ARG A 100 6.82 11.92 7.62
N GLU A 101 6.77 12.17 6.32
CA GLU A 101 6.58 13.52 5.77
C GLU A 101 5.26 14.16 6.24
N ASN A 102 4.25 13.34 6.53
CA ASN A 102 2.93 13.79 6.94
C ASN A 102 2.73 13.73 8.47
N GLY A 103 3.81 13.53 9.23
CA GLY A 103 3.75 13.57 10.68
C GLY A 103 3.23 12.30 11.34
N CYS A 104 3.16 11.19 10.61
CA CYS A 104 2.76 9.92 11.19
C CYS A 104 3.86 9.38 12.09
N GLU A 105 3.49 8.91 13.28
CA GLU A 105 4.43 8.36 14.25
C GLU A 105 4.38 6.84 14.30
N GLU A 106 3.30 6.25 13.79
CA GLU A 106 3.13 4.81 13.67
C GLU A 106 2.53 4.46 12.31
N ALA A 107 2.79 3.24 11.87
CA ALA A 107 2.13 2.66 10.70
C ALA A 107 1.63 1.28 11.08
N TRP A 108 0.51 0.87 10.49
CA TRP A 108 0.02 -0.47 10.70
C TRP A 108 -0.56 -1.04 9.39
N VAL A 109 -0.51 -2.37 9.30
CA VAL A 109 -1.00 -3.13 8.15
C VAL A 109 -1.54 -4.45 8.68
N GLY A 110 -2.64 -4.90 8.10
CA GLY A 110 -3.22 -6.20 8.45
C GLY A 110 -3.01 -7.21 7.33
N THR A 111 -2.99 -8.48 7.70
CA THR A 111 -2.99 -9.59 6.73
C THR A 111 -3.64 -10.80 7.36
N GLU A 112 -3.97 -11.79 6.53
CA GLU A 112 -4.51 -13.07 7.00
C GLU A 112 -3.45 -13.86 7.74
N PRO A 113 -3.84 -14.59 8.80
CA PRO A 113 -2.87 -15.37 9.60
C PRO A 113 -2.06 -16.39 8.80
N ASP A 114 -2.62 -16.93 7.72
CA ASP A 114 -1.98 -17.92 6.87
C ASP A 114 -1.21 -17.34 5.69
N ASN A 115 -1.17 -16.02 5.54
CA ASN A 115 -0.38 -15.37 4.50
C ASN A 115 1.08 -15.27 4.96
N ARG A 116 1.83 -16.36 4.74
CA ARG A 116 3.21 -16.49 5.21
C ARG A 116 4.15 -15.46 4.59
N ALA A 117 3.98 -15.19 3.31
CA ALA A 117 4.85 -14.23 2.60
C ALA A 117 4.69 -12.81 3.13
N ALA A 118 3.45 -12.37 3.33
CA ALA A 118 3.17 -11.05 3.90
C ALA A 118 3.67 -10.96 5.35
N ARG A 119 3.41 -11.97 6.15
CA ARG A 119 3.87 -12.00 7.54
C ARG A 119 5.39 -11.94 7.63
N ALA A 120 6.10 -12.73 6.81
CA ALA A 120 7.55 -12.70 6.77
C ALA A 120 8.07 -11.32 6.40
N LEU A 121 7.46 -10.67 5.43
CA LEU A 121 7.82 -9.31 5.02
C LEU A 121 7.65 -8.33 6.17
N TYR A 122 6.46 -8.29 6.78
CA TYR A 122 6.16 -7.30 7.82
C TYR A 122 6.97 -7.53 9.09
N GLU A 123 7.17 -8.78 9.48
CA GLU A 123 7.94 -9.14 10.67
C GLU A 123 9.44 -8.90 10.50
N SER A 124 9.94 -8.92 9.26
CA SER A 124 11.37 -8.71 8.97
C SER A 124 11.80 -7.25 8.94
N ARG A 125 10.87 -6.31 8.98
CA ARG A 125 11.22 -4.90 8.89
C ARG A 125 11.73 -4.38 10.23
N GLU A 126 12.76 -3.52 10.16
CA GLU A 126 13.36 -2.95 11.37
C GLU A 126 12.42 -1.99 12.11
N GLU A 127 11.41 -1.44 11.43
CA GLU A 127 10.41 -0.60 12.05
C GLU A 127 9.45 -1.38 12.96
N ALA A 128 9.36 -2.71 12.80
CA ALA A 128 8.51 -3.55 13.63
C ALA A 128 9.10 -3.64 15.04
N HIS A 129 8.41 -3.06 16.00
CA HIS A 129 8.89 -3.00 17.40
C HIS A 129 8.02 -3.79 18.37
N GLU A 130 6.94 -4.37 17.89
CA GLU A 130 6.01 -5.17 18.68
C GLU A 130 5.62 -6.41 17.91
N SER A 131 5.16 -7.44 18.64
CA SER A 131 4.59 -8.63 18.04
C SER A 131 3.26 -8.29 17.39
N ALA A 132 2.93 -8.98 16.32
CA ALA A 132 1.65 -8.82 15.66
C ALA A 132 0.49 -9.16 16.60
N GLU A 133 -0.58 -8.39 16.51
CA GLU A 133 -1.80 -8.62 17.26
C GLU A 133 -2.88 -9.23 16.37
N SER A 134 -3.67 -10.14 16.92
CA SER A 134 -4.83 -10.69 16.23
C SER A 134 -6.07 -9.90 16.63
N PHE A 135 -6.95 -9.63 15.65
CA PHE A 135 -8.24 -9.00 15.90
C PHE A 135 -9.28 -9.58 14.96
N LEU A 136 -10.55 -9.35 15.26
CA LEU A 136 -11.66 -9.77 14.42
C LEU A 136 -12.18 -8.59 13.62
N MET A 137 -12.39 -8.78 12.33
CA MET A 137 -12.97 -7.78 11.45
C MET A 137 -14.40 -8.16 11.13
N TYR A 138 -15.35 -7.26 11.38
CA TYR A 138 -16.75 -7.43 11.03
C TYR A 138 -17.08 -6.51 9.88
N VAL A 139 -17.73 -7.04 8.85
CA VAL A 139 -18.10 -6.28 7.66
C VAL A 139 -19.61 -6.12 7.63
N TYR A 140 -20.09 -4.90 7.44
CA TYR A 140 -21.51 -4.59 7.36
C TYR A 140 -21.81 -3.97 6.01
N GLN A 141 -22.93 -4.37 5.42
CA GLN A 141 -23.39 -3.77 4.18
C GLN A 141 -24.30 -2.59 4.50
N LEU A 142 -24.03 -1.42 3.90
CA LEU A 142 -24.78 -0.18 4.12
C LEU A 142 -25.67 0.17 2.95
#